data_a12c7fad0b777592b2a6483095702034
#
_entry.id   a12c7fad0b777592b2a6483095702034
#
_cell.length_a   1.000
_cell.length_b   1.000
_cell.length_c   1.000
_cell.angle_alpha   90.00
_cell.angle_beta   90.00
_cell.angle_gamma   90.00
#
_symmetry.space_group_name_H-M   'P 1'
#
loop_
_entity.id
_entity.type
_entity.pdbx_description
1 polymer ?
#
loop_
_entity_poly.entity_id
_entity_poly.type
_entity_poly.pdbx_seq_one_letter_code
_entity_poly.pdbx_strand_id
1 'polypeptide(L)' 'MNMNEIVYEIFARKDRGGPLTHIGYIDAFDDETAKVYAWKAYDEEKWFEMCVVQRDAVIPVTDGEGLFAQLKRARS' A
#
# COMPACT_ATOMS: atom_id res chain seq x y z
N MET A 1 -15.89 -3.54 -16.79
CA MET A 1 -15.28 -3.72 -16.83
C MET A 1 -14.55 -4.13 -16.17
N ASN A 2 -14.11 -4.57 -16.03
CA ASN A 2 -13.39 -5.03 -15.50
C ASN A 2 -12.48 -4.71 -15.10
N MET A 3 -12.47 -4.34 -14.65
CA MET A 3 -11.53 -3.80 -14.44
C MET A 3 -10.68 -4.40 -13.60
N ASN A 4 -9.74 -4.62 -13.72
CA ASN A 4 -8.75 -5.36 -13.03
C ASN A 4 -7.85 -4.46 -12.23
N GLU A 5 -8.49 -3.67 -11.39
CA GLU A 5 -7.69 -2.83 -10.51
C GLU A 5 -6.93 -3.66 -9.51
N ILE A 6 -5.73 -3.24 -9.22
CA ILE A 6 -4.83 -3.92 -8.30
C ILE A 6 -4.73 -3.07 -7.05
N VAL A 7 -4.79 -3.72 -5.88
CA VAL A 7 -4.61 -3.02 -4.63
C VAL A 7 -3.13 -2.90 -4.32
N TYR A 8 -2.69 -1.69 -4.02
CA TYR A 8 -1.30 -1.42 -3.67
C TYR A 8 -1.25 -0.91 -2.24
N GLU A 9 -0.36 -1.49 -1.45
CA GLU A 9 -0.07 -0.98 -0.12
C GLU A 9 0.97 0.11 -0.24
N ILE A 10 0.83 1.15 0.58
CA ILE A 10 1.71 2.31 0.51
C ILE A 10 2.54 2.39 1.77
N PHE A 11 3.84 2.54 1.61
CA PHE A 11 4.76 2.70 2.73
C PHE A 11 5.55 3.99 2.51
N ALA A 12 5.85 4.67 3.61
CA ALA A 12 6.58 5.92 3.51
C ALA A 12 7.34 6.19 4.79
N ARG A 13 8.33 7.07 4.69
CA ARG A 13 9.05 7.53 5.86
C ARG A 13 9.33 9.02 5.73
N LYS A 14 9.39 9.66 6.86
CA LYS A 14 9.47 11.12 6.89
C LYS A 14 10.89 11.63 6.79
N ASP A 15 11.86 10.86 7.20
CA ASP A 15 13.23 11.30 7.12
C ASP A 15 14.12 10.11 6.84
N ARG A 16 15.37 10.43 6.52
CA ARG A 16 16.30 9.44 6.03
C ARG A 16 16.50 8.28 7.00
N GLY A 17 16.54 8.57 8.28
CA GLY A 17 16.79 7.54 9.28
C GLY A 17 15.52 6.92 9.85
N GLY A 18 14.36 7.39 9.43
CA GLY A 18 13.12 6.91 10.01
C GLY A 18 12.68 5.57 9.44
N PRO A 19 11.75 4.92 10.13
CA PRO A 19 11.26 3.64 9.66
C PRO A 19 10.29 3.80 8.49
N LEU A 20 10.31 2.85 7.59
CA LEU A 20 9.34 2.79 6.51
C LEU A 20 8.04 2.26 7.13
N THR A 21 7.00 3.05 7.09
CA THR A 21 5.76 2.77 7.79
C THR A 21 4.62 2.60 6.79
N HIS A 22 3.76 1.65 7.05
CA HIS A 22 2.57 1.47 6.24
C HIS A 22 1.61 2.61 6.51
N ILE A 23 1.23 3.36 5.48
CA ILE A 23 0.39 4.53 5.67
C ILE A 23 -0.97 4.42 5.00
N GLY A 24 -1.17 3.44 4.14
CA GLY A 24 -2.47 3.28 3.51
C GLY A 24 -2.38 2.39 2.30
N TYR A 25 -3.40 2.51 1.46
CA TYR A 25 -3.44 1.73 0.22
C TYR A 25 -4.18 2.51 -0.85
N ILE A 26 -4.01 2.11 -2.09
CA ILE A 26 -4.76 2.67 -3.20
C ILE A 26 -5.03 1.56 -4.22
N ASP A 27 -5.97 1.82 -5.10
CA ASP A 27 -6.27 0.93 -6.21
C ASP A 27 -5.78 1.57 -7.49
N ALA A 28 -5.14 0.80 -8.35
CA ALA A 28 -4.66 1.31 -9.62
C ALA A 28 -4.54 0.17 -10.60
N PHE A 29 -4.45 0.50 -11.88
CA PHE A 29 -4.37 -0.52 -12.91
C PHE A 29 -2.97 -1.03 -13.13
N ASP A 30 -1.97 -0.22 -12.80
CA ASP A 30 -0.59 -0.64 -12.98
C ASP A 30 0.31 0.15 -12.05
N ASP A 31 1.58 -0.23 -12.04
CA ASP A 31 2.55 0.33 -11.12
C ASP A 31 2.73 1.83 -11.31
N GLU A 32 2.78 2.28 -12.55
CA GLU A 32 3.02 3.70 -12.80
C GLU A 32 1.86 4.55 -12.31
N THR A 33 0.65 4.10 -12.56
CA THR A 33 -0.53 4.81 -12.06
C THR A 33 -0.57 4.79 -10.55
N ALA A 34 -0.18 3.67 -9.95
CA ALA A 34 -0.16 3.56 -8.50
C ALA A 34 0.77 4.59 -7.88
N LYS A 35 1.92 4.83 -8.51
CA LYS A 35 2.86 5.82 -7.99
C LYS A 35 2.25 7.21 -7.98
N VAL A 36 1.56 7.56 -9.04
CA VAL A 36 0.93 8.88 -9.13
C VAL A 36 -0.19 9.02 -8.11
N TYR A 37 -1.03 8.01 -8.01
CA TYR A 37 -2.15 8.05 -7.07
C TYR A 37 -1.68 8.12 -5.63
N ALA A 38 -0.67 7.34 -5.29
CA ALA A 38 -0.15 7.34 -3.93
C ALA A 38 0.42 8.71 -3.58
N TRP A 39 1.18 9.28 -4.49
CA TRP A 39 1.76 10.59 -4.24
C TRP A 39 0.68 11.64 -4.02
N LYS A 40 -0.34 11.64 -4.86
CA LYS A 40 -1.40 12.64 -4.75
C LYS A 40 -2.23 12.45 -3.50
N ALA A 41 -2.46 11.21 -3.11
CA ALA A 41 -3.32 10.95 -1.95
C ALA A 41 -2.67 11.39 -0.64
N TYR A 42 -1.35 11.42 -0.60
CA TYR A 42 -0.65 11.67 0.66
C TYR A 42 0.34 12.82 0.58
N ASP A 43 0.13 13.75 -0.33
CA ASP A 43 1.09 14.83 -0.55
C ASP A 43 0.98 15.96 0.46
N GLU A 44 0.09 15.88 1.43
CA GLU A 44 0.04 16.91 2.46
C GLU A 44 1.21 16.84 3.39
N GLU A 45 1.92 15.73 3.41
CA GLU A 45 3.11 15.59 4.24
C GLU A 45 4.33 15.63 3.36
N LYS A 46 5.43 16.05 3.94
CA LYS A 46 6.70 16.01 3.22
C LYS A 46 7.38 14.69 3.50
N TRP A 47 7.21 13.75 2.61
CA TRP A 47 7.80 12.44 2.78
C TRP A 47 9.20 12.41 2.21
N PHE A 48 10.12 11.81 2.94
CA PHE A 48 11.45 11.58 2.42
C PHE A 48 11.42 10.51 1.33
N GLU A 49 10.60 9.50 1.56
CA GLU A 49 10.53 8.38 0.64
C GLU A 49 9.13 7.78 0.71
N MET A 50 8.61 7.35 -0.42
CA MET A 50 7.32 6.68 -0.48
C MET A 50 7.43 5.57 -1.51
N CYS A 51 6.85 4.42 -1.24
CA CYS A 51 6.85 3.33 -2.18
C CYS A 51 5.52 2.62 -2.14
N VAL A 52 5.22 1.89 -3.21
CA VAL A 52 4.01 1.10 -3.28
C VAL A 52 4.41 -0.33 -3.60
N VAL A 53 3.60 -1.27 -3.14
CA VAL A 53 3.81 -2.68 -3.44
C VAL A 53 2.45 -3.30 -3.63
N GLN A 54 2.33 -4.13 -4.65
CA GLN A 54 1.07 -4.82 -4.87
C GLN A 54 0.76 -5.68 -3.65
N ARG A 55 -0.48 -5.56 -3.18
CA ARG A 55 -0.88 -6.30 -1.98
C ARG A 55 -0.61 -7.79 -2.11
N ASP A 56 -0.83 -8.32 -3.30
CA ASP A 56 -0.62 -9.74 -3.53
C ASP A 56 0.83 -10.16 -3.40
N ALA A 57 1.74 -9.22 -3.47
CA ALA A 57 3.16 -9.53 -3.34
C ALA A 57 3.61 -9.56 -1.88
N VAL A 58 2.76 -9.12 -0.97
CA VAL A 58 3.08 -9.14 0.45
C VAL A 58 2.81 -10.53 0.98
N ILE A 59 3.81 -11.12 1.60
CA ILE A 59 3.71 -12.49 2.07
C ILE A 59 3.53 -12.48 3.58
N PRO A 60 2.34 -12.83 4.08
CA PRO A 60 2.13 -12.80 5.53
C PRO A 60 2.89 -13.92 6.20
N VAL A 61 3.40 -13.62 7.37
CA VAL A 61 4.11 -14.60 8.18
C VAL A 61 3.18 -15.17 9.24
N THR A 62 2.24 -14.35 9.71
CA THR A 62 1.32 -14.76 10.77
C THR A 62 -0.10 -14.53 10.32
N ASP A 63 -1.03 -15.18 11.01
CA ASP A 63 -2.45 -15.01 10.77
C ASP A 63 -3.13 -14.25 11.89
N GLY A 64 -2.39 -13.40 12.57
CA GLY A 64 -2.95 -12.69 13.69
C GLY A 64 -4.02 -11.68 13.30
N GLU A 65 -4.41 -10.88 14.26
CA GLU A 65 -5.48 -9.94 14.11
C GLU A 65 -5.05 -8.69 13.37
N GLY A 66 -4.40 -8.77 12.32
CA GLY A 66 -3.95 -7.60 11.60
C GLY A 66 -4.65 -7.45 10.29
N LEU A 67 -4.07 -6.63 9.47
CA LEU A 67 -4.58 -6.35 8.15
C LEU A 67 -4.82 -7.64 7.34
N PHE A 68 -3.88 -8.55 7.40
CA PHE A 68 -3.98 -9.75 6.58
C PHE A 68 -5.10 -10.67 7.05
N ALA A 69 -5.32 -10.73 8.33
CA ALA A 69 -6.41 -11.52 8.86
C ALA A 69 -7.75 -10.97 8.39
N GLN A 70 -7.89 -9.64 8.39
CA GLN A 70 -9.11 -9.02 7.92
C GLN A 70 -9.32 -9.25 6.44
N LEU A 71 -8.27 -9.23 5.66
CA LEU A 71 -8.39 -9.47 4.24
C LEU A 71 -8.87 -10.88 3.97
N LYS A 72 -8.37 -11.84 4.71
CA LYS A 72 -8.79 -13.21 4.54
C LYS A 72 -10.26 -13.38 4.86
N ARG A 73 -10.70 -12.75 5.94
CA ARG A 73 -12.10 -12.86 6.33
C ARG A 73 -13.01 -12.23 5.28
N ALA A 74 -12.57 -11.14 4.70
CA ALA A 74 -13.39 -10.46 3.72
C ALA A 74 -13.60 -11.29 2.48
N ARG A 75 -12.73 -12.24 2.24
CA ARG A 75 -12.80 -13.06 1.05
C ARG A 75 -13.51 -14.36 1.25
N SER A 76 -13.82 -14.73 2.42
CA SER A 76 -14.45 -16.02 2.66
C SER A 76 -15.94 -15.95 2.75
#